data_1bd9edbd0da8cd5308a1672d91c61a36
#
_entry.id   1bd9edbd0da8cd5308a1672d91c61a36
#
_cell.length_a   1.000
_cell.length_b   1.000
_cell.length_c   1.000
_cell.angle_alpha   90.00
_cell.angle_beta   90.00
_cell.angle_gamma   90.00
#
_symmetry.space_group_name_H-M   'P 1'
#
loop_
_entity.id
_entity.type
_entity.pdbx_description
1 polymer ?
#
loop_
_entity_poly.entity_id
_entity_poly.type
_entity_poly.pdbx_seq_one_letter_code
_entity_poly.pdbx_strand_id
1 'polypeptide(L)'
;MLGNITLENKKDIIIQGSGISNTILSFSNQVSGSNGLEIKNCKNITLKNFSIQGYCSNAIAFENTDGLFINNLKIDQINKRIVSENINGVSIYKCKNFIVENSISNSSHGSGFVIKESQNGIIRFVEALNNSFGIKIQNSSHVDVHSNNIFNNSGGIILINTPDLSLNEVKKIRVFNNIIKNNNLKNNFISKTISSFIPSGTAIYCLAIEESEIFNNTILNNKTLGIGIFSYLITNLTSSDTEYSPYSSSIYIHDNIFRKSNEFYPALNNKIGILLFLKFYKDIPPIIYDGNFNPKYLGKYNMVSEPRRICILDNEDGNYVNLNIKRNFTSWYKPFIARYNTDQNECNCTQKATPEVILYENF
;
A
#
# COMPACT_ATOMS: atom_id res chain seq x y z
N MET A 1 25.06 17.52 1.36
CA MET A 1 24.77 18.30 0.14
C MET A 1 23.87 19.47 0.52
N LEU A 2 24.02 20.61 -0.16
CA LEU A 2 23.24 21.83 0.16
C LEU A 2 21.96 21.95 -0.67
N GLY A 3 21.82 21.17 -1.73
CA GLY A 3 20.64 21.11 -2.58
C GLY A 3 20.34 19.67 -3.04
N ASN A 4 19.34 19.50 -3.88
CA ASN A 4 19.03 18.23 -4.53
C ASN A 4 19.98 17.90 -5.67
N ILE A 5 20.02 16.64 -6.07
CA ILE A 5 20.67 16.19 -7.31
C ILE A 5 19.56 15.90 -8.31
N THR A 6 19.59 16.55 -9.48
CA THR A 6 18.58 16.37 -10.52
C THR A 6 19.19 15.74 -11.78
N LEU A 7 18.51 14.69 -12.28
CA LEU A 7 18.77 14.09 -13.59
C LEU A 7 17.50 14.26 -14.43
N GLU A 8 17.59 14.99 -15.53
CA GLU A 8 16.43 15.29 -16.36
C GLU A 8 16.71 15.05 -17.84
N ASN A 9 15.70 14.51 -18.55
CA ASN A 9 15.77 14.27 -20.00
C ASN A 9 16.99 13.40 -20.41
N LYS A 10 17.33 12.38 -19.63
CA LYS A 10 18.45 11.47 -19.87
C LYS A 10 17.96 10.06 -20.15
N LYS A 11 18.84 9.29 -20.80
CA LYS A 11 18.60 7.86 -21.07
C LYS A 11 19.87 7.04 -20.83
N ASP A 12 19.64 5.76 -20.51
CA ASP A 12 20.70 4.76 -20.40
C ASP A 12 21.79 5.17 -19.37
N ILE A 13 21.36 5.62 -18.18
CA ILE A 13 22.25 6.10 -17.11
C ILE A 13 22.29 5.10 -15.96
N ILE A 14 23.49 4.77 -15.54
CA ILE A 14 23.76 3.99 -14.33
C ILE A 14 24.41 4.88 -13.28
N ILE A 15 23.77 5.02 -12.11
CA ILE A 15 24.35 5.64 -10.91
C ILE A 15 24.68 4.52 -9.94
N GLN A 16 25.96 4.31 -9.70
CA GLN A 16 26.45 3.20 -8.88
C GLN A 16 27.43 3.67 -7.81
N GLY A 17 27.19 3.20 -6.58
CA GLY A 17 28.18 3.30 -5.50
C GLY A 17 29.05 2.05 -5.38
N SER A 18 29.97 2.08 -4.45
CA SER A 18 30.84 0.95 -4.07
C SER A 18 30.27 0.06 -2.97
N GLY A 19 29.01 0.28 -2.59
CA GLY A 19 28.27 -0.46 -1.57
C GLY A 19 27.50 0.46 -0.63
N ILE A 20 26.44 -0.07 0.01
CA ILE A 20 25.56 0.70 0.91
C ILE A 20 26.25 1.26 2.14
N SER A 21 27.38 0.67 2.56
CA SER A 21 28.19 1.17 3.68
C SER A 21 29.32 2.09 3.23
N ASN A 22 29.69 2.06 1.96
CA ASN A 22 30.88 2.74 1.43
C ASN A 22 30.54 4.04 0.69
N THR A 23 29.36 4.10 0.06
CA THR A 23 28.91 5.30 -0.66
C THR A 23 27.64 5.82 -0.02
N ILE A 24 27.70 7.01 0.59
CA ILE A 24 26.56 7.62 1.28
C ILE A 24 26.30 9.02 0.71
N LEU A 25 25.12 9.23 0.15
CA LEU A 25 24.61 10.53 -0.25
C LEU A 25 23.88 11.13 0.93
N SER A 26 24.46 12.10 1.63
CA SER A 26 23.87 12.76 2.78
C SER A 26 23.27 14.12 2.39
N PHE A 27 21.99 14.30 2.67
CA PHE A 27 21.23 15.53 2.48
C PHE A 27 20.90 16.22 3.81
N SER A 28 21.54 15.82 4.91
CA SER A 28 21.25 16.35 6.28
C SER A 28 21.40 17.87 6.40
N ASN A 29 22.21 18.48 5.53
CA ASN A 29 22.43 19.93 5.47
C ASN A 29 21.73 20.56 4.24
N GLN A 30 20.69 19.92 3.72
CA GLN A 30 19.95 20.45 2.57
C GLN A 30 19.23 21.75 2.97
N VAL A 31 19.51 22.83 2.25
CA VAL A 31 18.92 24.17 2.47
C VAL A 31 18.01 24.60 1.32
N SER A 32 18.05 23.89 0.18
CA SER A 32 17.23 24.15 -1.00
C SER A 32 16.83 22.84 -1.69
N GLY A 33 15.73 22.87 -2.44
CA GLY A 33 15.11 21.70 -3.00
C GLY A 33 14.36 20.87 -1.96
N SER A 34 13.55 19.93 -2.38
CA SER A 34 12.72 19.09 -1.52
C SER A 34 13.17 17.63 -1.49
N ASN A 35 13.59 17.09 -2.63
CA ASN A 35 14.04 15.70 -2.78
C ASN A 35 15.56 15.60 -2.61
N GLY A 36 16.06 14.42 -2.30
CA GLY A 36 17.48 14.11 -2.36
C GLY A 36 17.95 13.95 -3.82
N LEU A 37 17.61 12.82 -4.42
CA LEU A 37 17.86 12.55 -5.85
C LEU A 37 16.53 12.64 -6.60
N GLU A 38 16.49 13.45 -7.65
CA GLU A 38 15.32 13.69 -8.47
C GLU A 38 15.60 13.30 -9.93
N ILE A 39 14.75 12.45 -10.50
CA ILE A 39 14.92 11.88 -11.84
C ILE A 39 13.62 12.11 -12.62
N LYS A 40 13.70 12.91 -13.70
CA LYS A 40 12.52 13.34 -14.45
C LYS A 40 12.68 13.11 -15.95
N ASN A 41 11.59 12.69 -16.59
CA ASN A 41 11.52 12.53 -18.04
C ASN A 41 12.68 11.69 -18.61
N CYS A 42 13.02 10.61 -17.90
CA CYS A 42 14.19 9.79 -18.23
C CYS A 42 13.76 8.43 -18.79
N LYS A 43 14.73 7.70 -19.34
CA LYS A 43 14.54 6.34 -19.82
C LYS A 43 15.74 5.46 -19.44
N ASN A 44 15.46 4.21 -19.04
CA ASN A 44 16.47 3.20 -18.65
C ASN A 44 17.47 3.74 -17.62
N ILE A 45 16.98 3.93 -16.40
CA ILE A 45 17.80 4.45 -15.28
C ILE A 45 18.05 3.35 -14.28
N THR A 46 19.31 3.11 -13.97
CA THR A 46 19.74 2.17 -12.94
C THR A 46 20.36 2.89 -11.74
N LEU A 47 19.86 2.61 -10.54
CA LEU A 47 20.46 3.06 -9.28
C LEU A 47 20.89 1.85 -8.46
N LYS A 48 22.15 1.77 -8.07
CA LYS A 48 22.63 0.61 -7.30
C LYS A 48 23.79 0.86 -6.35
N ASN A 49 23.83 0.08 -5.26
CA ASN A 49 24.97 -0.04 -4.35
C ASN A 49 25.35 1.26 -3.62
N PHE A 50 24.40 2.03 -3.09
CA PHE A 50 24.68 3.20 -2.24
C PHE A 50 23.58 3.46 -1.21
N SER A 51 23.87 4.37 -0.28
CA SER A 51 22.90 4.82 0.71
C SER A 51 22.51 6.28 0.51
N ILE A 52 21.29 6.63 0.91
CA ILE A 52 20.78 8.01 0.97
C ILE A 52 20.27 8.27 2.39
N GLN A 53 20.61 9.43 2.93
CA GLN A 53 20.16 9.81 4.27
C GLN A 53 19.86 11.30 4.42
N GLY A 54 18.99 11.63 5.39
CA GLY A 54 18.78 13.00 5.87
C GLY A 54 18.07 13.94 4.89
N TYR A 55 17.22 13.44 4.05
CA TYR A 55 16.46 14.18 3.03
C TYR A 55 15.24 14.94 3.60
N CYS A 56 14.73 15.96 2.88
CA CYS A 56 13.63 16.80 3.34
C CYS A 56 12.24 16.33 2.87
N SER A 57 12.12 15.68 1.71
CA SER A 57 10.87 15.15 1.17
C SER A 57 11.05 13.69 0.73
N ASN A 58 11.33 13.39 -0.53
CA ASN A 58 11.67 12.03 -0.93
C ASN A 58 13.19 11.85 -0.96
N ALA A 59 13.70 10.68 -0.51
CA ALA A 59 15.11 10.37 -0.72
C ALA A 59 15.41 10.28 -2.22
N ILE A 60 14.55 9.55 -2.93
CA ILE A 60 14.60 9.43 -4.40
C ILE A 60 13.19 9.68 -4.95
N ALA A 61 13.09 10.58 -5.91
CA ALA A 61 11.86 10.86 -6.64
C ALA A 61 12.05 10.60 -8.13
N PHE A 62 11.27 9.68 -8.68
CA PHE A 62 11.15 9.48 -10.12
C PHE A 62 9.83 10.08 -10.60
N GLU A 63 9.88 10.78 -11.71
CA GLU A 63 8.72 11.34 -12.38
C GLU A 63 8.81 11.09 -13.89
N ASN A 64 7.72 10.59 -14.49
CA ASN A 64 7.58 10.39 -15.93
C ASN A 64 8.79 9.65 -16.55
N THR A 65 9.20 8.54 -15.95
CA THR A 65 10.38 7.77 -16.37
C THR A 65 9.97 6.36 -16.78
N ASP A 66 10.54 5.86 -17.87
CA ASP A 66 10.28 4.52 -18.41
C ASP A 66 11.56 3.67 -18.34
N GLY A 67 11.47 2.51 -17.69
CA GLY A 67 12.63 1.65 -17.43
C GLY A 67 13.41 2.11 -16.20
N LEU A 68 13.08 1.55 -15.03
CA LEU A 68 13.76 1.83 -13.76
C LEU A 68 14.25 0.54 -13.12
N PHE A 69 15.53 0.52 -12.76
CA PHE A 69 16.09 -0.56 -11.96
C PHE A 69 16.76 -0.02 -10.70
N ILE A 70 16.20 -0.35 -9.56
CA ILE A 70 16.72 0.03 -8.24
C ILE A 70 17.15 -1.25 -7.53
N ASN A 71 18.44 -1.34 -7.21
CA ASN A 71 19.00 -2.53 -6.58
C ASN A 71 20.00 -2.15 -5.49
N ASN A 72 19.91 -2.82 -4.36
CA ASN A 72 20.85 -2.71 -3.24
C ASN A 72 21.07 -1.25 -2.81
N LEU A 73 19.96 -0.57 -2.49
CA LEU A 73 19.98 0.77 -1.88
C LEU A 73 19.59 0.69 -0.41
N LYS A 74 20.20 1.55 0.41
CA LYS A 74 19.76 1.80 1.78
C LYS A 74 19.32 3.25 1.92
N ILE A 75 18.08 3.43 2.35
CA ILE A 75 17.47 4.74 2.55
C ILE A 75 17.16 4.90 4.03
N ASP A 76 17.69 5.95 4.66
CA ASP A 76 17.58 6.15 6.09
C ASP A 76 17.24 7.61 6.42
N GLN A 77 16.07 7.84 7.01
CA GLN A 77 15.70 9.18 7.45
C GLN A 77 16.20 9.43 8.87
N ILE A 78 17.31 10.14 8.95
CA ILE A 78 17.95 10.48 10.23
C ILE A 78 17.48 11.82 10.82
N ASN A 79 16.83 12.68 10.02
CA ASN A 79 16.33 13.98 10.45
C ASN A 79 14.97 13.86 11.14
N LYS A 80 14.96 13.92 12.46
CA LYS A 80 13.71 13.87 13.27
C LYS A 80 12.91 15.18 13.28
N ARG A 81 13.42 16.26 12.69
CA ARG A 81 12.84 17.62 12.83
C ARG A 81 11.71 17.93 11.84
N ILE A 82 11.57 17.16 10.77
CA ILE A 82 10.59 17.42 9.72
C ILE A 82 9.51 16.34 9.83
N VAL A 83 8.31 16.75 10.23
CA VAL A 83 7.13 15.87 10.23
C VAL A 83 6.24 16.29 9.07
N SER A 84 6.33 15.57 7.96
CA SER A 84 5.45 15.73 6.81
C SER A 84 5.02 14.36 6.32
N GLU A 85 3.75 14.22 5.96
CA GLU A 85 3.18 12.97 5.41
C GLU A 85 3.79 12.54 4.08
N ASN A 86 4.55 13.42 3.44
CA ASN A 86 5.11 13.21 2.10
C ASN A 86 6.62 12.95 2.12
N ILE A 87 7.20 12.60 3.27
CA ILE A 87 8.62 12.24 3.36
C ILE A 87 8.74 10.75 3.10
N ASN A 88 8.94 10.38 1.83
CA ASN A 88 9.04 8.99 1.42
C ASN A 88 10.50 8.56 1.17
N GLY A 89 10.76 7.28 1.29
CA GLY A 89 12.03 6.71 0.84
C GLY A 89 12.15 6.81 -0.68
N VAL A 90 11.48 5.95 -1.42
CA VAL A 90 11.42 5.99 -2.89
C VAL A 90 10.03 6.39 -3.34
N SER A 91 9.94 7.37 -4.20
CA SER A 91 8.71 7.80 -4.87
C SER A 91 8.81 7.57 -6.37
N ILE A 92 7.90 6.74 -6.92
CA ILE A 92 7.79 6.44 -8.35
C ILE A 92 6.44 6.99 -8.83
N TYR A 93 6.47 8.08 -9.59
CA TYR A 93 5.30 8.82 -10.04
C TYR A 93 5.24 8.91 -11.56
N LYS A 94 4.11 8.47 -12.14
CA LYS A 94 3.88 8.44 -13.60
C LYS A 94 4.96 7.68 -14.37
N CYS A 95 5.47 6.61 -13.79
CA CYS A 95 6.53 5.80 -14.37
C CYS A 95 5.99 4.47 -14.92
N LYS A 96 6.78 3.85 -15.80
CA LYS A 96 6.49 2.55 -16.37
C LYS A 96 7.73 1.64 -16.31
N ASN A 97 7.48 0.33 -16.30
CA ASN A 97 8.53 -0.68 -16.39
C ASN A 97 9.60 -0.50 -15.32
N PHE A 98 9.28 -0.75 -14.05
CA PHE A 98 10.19 -0.55 -12.94
C PHE A 98 10.40 -1.81 -12.09
N ILE A 99 11.62 -2.00 -11.63
CA ILE A 99 11.99 -3.02 -10.66
C ILE A 99 12.67 -2.34 -9.47
N VAL A 100 12.17 -2.65 -8.26
CA VAL A 100 12.78 -2.24 -6.99
C VAL A 100 13.10 -3.50 -6.20
N GLU A 101 14.37 -3.75 -5.95
CA GLU A 101 14.76 -4.97 -5.25
C GLU A 101 15.97 -4.79 -4.32
N ASN A 102 16.15 -5.76 -3.41
CA ASN A 102 17.30 -5.85 -2.50
C ASN A 102 17.59 -4.54 -1.74
N SER A 103 16.57 -3.75 -1.46
CA SER A 103 16.73 -2.39 -0.93
C SER A 103 16.03 -2.22 0.41
N ILE A 104 16.52 -1.30 1.22
CA ILE A 104 16.04 -1.05 2.58
C ILE A 104 15.54 0.39 2.66
N SER A 105 14.31 0.59 3.18
CA SER A 105 13.81 1.92 3.54
C SER A 105 13.43 1.96 5.01
N ASN A 106 14.11 2.83 5.76
CA ASN A 106 13.96 2.95 7.20
C ASN A 106 13.60 4.37 7.61
N SER A 107 12.63 4.49 8.52
CA SER A 107 12.27 5.72 9.23
C SER A 107 11.71 6.86 8.37
N SER A 108 11.14 6.58 7.18
CA SER A 108 10.43 7.59 6.40
C SER A 108 9.11 7.98 7.10
N HIS A 109 8.85 9.28 7.24
CA HIS A 109 7.61 9.77 7.86
C HIS A 109 6.36 9.55 6.97
N GLY A 110 6.54 9.30 5.68
CA GLY A 110 5.55 8.80 4.74
C GLY A 110 5.70 7.31 4.49
N SER A 111 5.81 6.90 3.25
CA SER A 111 5.99 5.50 2.85
C SER A 111 7.47 5.17 2.63
N GLY A 112 7.86 3.94 2.95
CA GLY A 112 9.18 3.44 2.54
C GLY A 112 9.32 3.45 1.02
N PHE A 113 8.33 2.90 0.33
CA PHE A 113 8.22 2.90 -1.13
C PHE A 113 6.80 3.35 -1.51
N VAL A 114 6.68 4.36 -2.37
CA VAL A 114 5.40 4.82 -2.90
C VAL A 114 5.40 4.77 -4.42
N ILE A 115 4.39 4.10 -4.98
CA ILE A 115 4.13 3.99 -6.41
C ILE A 115 2.82 4.72 -6.67
N LYS A 116 2.85 5.73 -7.54
CA LYS A 116 1.68 6.55 -7.82
C LYS A 116 1.52 6.76 -9.33
N GLU A 117 0.31 6.55 -9.84
CA GLU A 117 -0.05 6.72 -11.26
C GLU A 117 0.93 6.01 -12.22
N SER A 118 1.42 4.82 -11.82
CA SER A 118 2.49 4.09 -12.50
C SER A 118 2.05 2.69 -12.91
N GLN A 119 2.74 2.07 -13.85
CA GLN A 119 2.35 0.79 -14.43
C GLN A 119 3.55 -0.13 -14.69
N ASN A 120 3.29 -1.44 -14.70
CA ASN A 120 4.25 -2.50 -14.97
C ASN A 120 5.44 -2.45 -14.01
N GLY A 121 5.25 -2.89 -12.79
CA GLY A 121 6.28 -2.81 -11.75
C GLY A 121 6.44 -4.07 -10.93
N ILE A 122 7.65 -4.28 -10.43
CA ILE A 122 7.98 -5.33 -9.48
C ILE A 122 8.68 -4.71 -8.27
N ILE A 123 8.19 -5.04 -7.07
CA ILE A 123 8.83 -4.68 -5.80
C ILE A 123 9.08 -5.99 -5.07
N ARG A 124 10.35 -6.37 -4.94
CA ARG A 124 10.74 -7.65 -4.35
C ARG A 124 12.00 -7.57 -3.50
N PHE A 125 12.11 -8.47 -2.53
CA PHE A 125 13.29 -8.58 -1.65
C PHE A 125 13.67 -7.27 -0.96
N VAL A 126 12.66 -6.40 -0.69
CA VAL A 126 12.91 -5.16 0.04
C VAL A 126 12.56 -5.31 1.52
N GLU A 127 13.24 -4.52 2.34
CA GLU A 127 12.89 -4.30 3.73
C GLU A 127 12.30 -2.90 3.90
N ALA A 128 11.09 -2.82 4.45
CA ALA A 128 10.46 -1.55 4.78
C ALA A 128 10.13 -1.53 6.28
N LEU A 129 10.81 -0.67 7.03
CA LEU A 129 10.70 -0.65 8.48
C LEU A 129 10.68 0.76 9.06
N ASN A 130 9.97 0.91 10.21
CA ASN A 130 9.87 2.16 10.95
C ASN A 130 9.30 3.35 10.13
N ASN A 131 8.60 3.08 9.04
CA ASN A 131 7.94 4.09 8.22
C ASN A 131 6.48 4.29 8.69
N SER A 132 5.80 5.31 8.19
CA SER A 132 4.34 5.35 8.36
C SER A 132 3.69 4.20 7.59
N PHE A 133 4.04 4.00 6.32
CA PHE A 133 3.65 2.82 5.55
C PHE A 133 4.89 2.13 4.94
N GLY A 134 4.88 0.80 4.90
CA GLY A 134 5.95 0.06 4.26
C GLY A 134 5.98 0.29 2.76
N ILE A 135 4.95 -0.16 2.06
CA ILE A 135 4.76 0.01 0.60
C ILE A 135 3.37 0.60 0.37
N LYS A 136 3.28 1.66 -0.44
CA LYS A 136 2.01 2.27 -0.85
C LYS A 136 1.89 2.27 -2.37
N ILE A 137 0.79 1.71 -2.88
CA ILE A 137 0.44 1.73 -4.30
C ILE A 137 -0.84 2.54 -4.45
N GLN A 138 -0.76 3.64 -5.19
CA GLN A 138 -1.86 4.56 -5.41
C GLN A 138 -2.11 4.76 -6.89
N ASN A 139 -3.36 4.54 -7.33
CA ASN A 139 -3.79 4.75 -8.72
C ASN A 139 -2.82 4.15 -9.75
N SER A 140 -2.42 2.90 -9.54
CA SER A 140 -1.40 2.22 -10.34
C SER A 140 -1.87 0.82 -10.71
N SER A 141 -1.35 0.25 -11.77
CA SER A 141 -1.78 -1.06 -12.25
C SER A 141 -0.63 -1.96 -12.72
N HIS A 142 -0.88 -3.27 -12.76
CA HIS A 142 0.11 -4.28 -13.13
C HIS A 142 1.37 -4.17 -12.26
N VAL A 143 1.23 -4.36 -10.95
CA VAL A 143 2.35 -4.32 -10.00
C VAL A 143 2.38 -5.59 -9.16
N ASP A 144 3.53 -6.24 -9.15
CA ASP A 144 3.84 -7.38 -8.29
C ASP A 144 4.61 -6.90 -7.05
N VAL A 145 4.09 -7.23 -5.86
CA VAL A 145 4.73 -6.95 -4.57
C VAL A 145 4.96 -8.27 -3.88
N HIS A 146 6.19 -8.77 -3.90
CA HIS A 146 6.44 -10.10 -3.37
C HIS A 146 7.79 -10.29 -2.70
N SER A 147 7.88 -11.29 -1.85
CA SER A 147 9.12 -11.69 -1.16
C SER A 147 9.76 -10.56 -0.34
N ASN A 148 8.92 -9.68 0.22
CA ASN A 148 9.36 -8.52 0.99
C ASN A 148 9.22 -8.78 2.50
N ASN A 149 10.03 -8.10 3.31
CA ASN A 149 9.96 -8.09 4.75
C ASN A 149 9.50 -6.70 5.23
N ILE A 150 8.25 -6.61 5.71
CA ILE A 150 7.59 -5.33 6.02
C ILE A 150 7.19 -5.32 7.48
N PHE A 151 7.88 -4.54 8.30
CA PHE A 151 7.71 -4.61 9.74
C PHE A 151 7.94 -3.30 10.48
N ASN A 152 7.33 -3.19 11.66
CA ASN A 152 7.45 -2.01 12.52
C ASN A 152 7.06 -0.70 11.81
N ASN A 153 6.10 -0.72 10.89
CA ASN A 153 5.49 0.48 10.33
C ASN A 153 4.15 0.77 11.05
N SER A 154 3.46 1.82 10.71
CA SER A 154 2.07 2.04 11.13
C SER A 154 1.09 1.18 10.30
N GLY A 155 1.38 1.03 9.01
CA GLY A 155 0.72 0.11 8.10
C GLY A 155 1.73 -0.57 7.16
N GLY A 156 1.44 -1.81 6.75
CA GLY A 156 2.34 -2.61 5.92
C GLY A 156 2.25 -2.26 4.44
N ILE A 157 1.32 -2.90 3.71
CA ILE A 157 1.07 -2.68 2.27
C ILE A 157 -0.27 -1.98 2.09
N ILE A 158 -0.27 -0.85 1.40
CA ILE A 158 -1.43 0.02 1.22
C ILE A 158 -1.74 0.15 -0.26
N LEU A 159 -2.89 -0.38 -0.68
CA LEU A 159 -3.40 -0.33 -2.05
C LEU A 159 -4.59 0.62 -2.07
N ILE A 160 -4.49 1.77 -2.71
CA ILE A 160 -5.56 2.77 -2.70
C ILE A 160 -5.82 3.35 -4.08
N ASN A 161 -7.08 3.37 -4.44
CA ASN A 161 -7.58 4.10 -5.59
C ASN A 161 -8.32 5.36 -5.11
N THR A 162 -7.94 6.50 -5.61
CA THR A 162 -8.54 7.80 -5.25
C THR A 162 -9.02 8.50 -6.50
N PRO A 163 -10.13 9.25 -6.42
CA PRO A 163 -10.60 10.03 -7.55
C PRO A 163 -9.66 11.20 -7.89
N ASP A 164 -9.96 11.88 -8.98
CA ASP A 164 -9.32 13.13 -9.40
C ASP A 164 -7.82 13.01 -9.73
N LEU A 165 -7.37 11.81 -10.14
CA LEU A 165 -6.03 11.53 -10.65
C LEU A 165 -6.09 11.06 -12.11
N SER A 166 -4.97 11.15 -12.82
CA SER A 166 -4.91 10.80 -14.25
C SER A 166 -5.12 9.32 -14.54
N LEU A 167 -4.76 8.45 -13.59
CA LEU A 167 -5.12 7.03 -13.60
C LEU A 167 -6.14 6.77 -12.50
N ASN A 168 -7.38 6.47 -12.87
CA ASN A 168 -8.49 6.23 -11.94
C ASN A 168 -8.68 4.75 -11.60
N GLU A 169 -7.58 3.99 -11.55
CA GLU A 169 -7.67 2.56 -11.27
C GLU A 169 -6.50 2.04 -10.45
N VAL A 170 -6.79 1.12 -9.53
CA VAL A 170 -5.82 0.17 -8.96
C VAL A 170 -6.30 -1.21 -9.31
N LYS A 171 -5.67 -1.85 -10.27
CA LYS A 171 -6.04 -3.17 -10.74
C LYS A 171 -4.83 -4.01 -11.14
N LYS A 172 -5.03 -5.33 -11.16
CA LYS A 172 -4.00 -6.31 -11.50
C LYS A 172 -2.75 -6.14 -10.62
N ILE A 173 -3.01 -5.97 -9.31
CA ILE A 173 -1.97 -5.96 -8.30
C ILE A 173 -1.89 -7.35 -7.70
N ARG A 174 -0.68 -7.91 -7.64
CA ARG A 174 -0.43 -9.16 -6.92
C ARG A 174 0.42 -8.87 -5.68
N VAL A 175 -0.04 -9.34 -4.53
CA VAL A 175 0.68 -9.23 -3.25
C VAL A 175 0.91 -10.63 -2.71
N PHE A 176 2.13 -11.14 -2.77
CA PHE A 176 2.39 -12.54 -2.45
C PHE A 176 3.77 -12.82 -1.85
N ASN A 177 3.87 -13.90 -1.11
CA ASN A 177 5.12 -14.35 -0.46
C ASN A 177 5.78 -13.28 0.43
N ASN A 178 5.02 -12.31 0.98
CA ASN A 178 5.56 -11.29 1.87
C ASN A 178 5.47 -11.72 3.33
N ILE A 179 6.41 -11.26 4.15
CA ILE A 179 6.33 -11.31 5.61
C ILE A 179 5.94 -9.92 6.11
N ILE A 180 4.74 -9.79 6.65
CA ILE A 180 4.16 -8.51 7.08
C ILE A 180 3.87 -8.58 8.59
N LYS A 181 4.73 -7.97 9.41
CA LYS A 181 4.66 -8.19 10.87
C LYS A 181 4.83 -6.92 11.70
N ASN A 182 4.12 -6.90 12.83
CA ASN A 182 4.29 -5.86 13.87
C ASN A 182 4.14 -4.41 13.34
N ASN A 183 3.30 -4.16 12.33
CA ASN A 183 3.11 -2.81 11.79
C ASN A 183 2.20 -2.00 12.71
N ASN A 184 2.65 -1.75 13.93
CA ASN A 184 1.87 -1.23 15.04
C ASN A 184 2.27 0.18 15.49
N LEU A 185 3.17 0.88 14.78
CA LEU A 185 3.55 2.25 15.12
C LEU A 185 2.33 3.17 15.07
N LYS A 186 2.34 4.20 15.88
CA LYS A 186 1.25 5.18 15.90
C LYS A 186 1.16 5.91 14.56
N ASN A 187 -0.04 5.98 14.02
CA ASN A 187 -0.31 6.81 12.84
C ASN A 187 -0.53 8.26 13.29
N ASN A 188 0.31 9.17 12.80
CA ASN A 188 0.28 10.60 13.16
C ASN A 188 -0.16 11.49 11.98
N PHE A 189 -0.84 10.94 10.97
CA PHE A 189 -1.32 11.73 9.84
C PHE A 189 -2.36 12.76 10.24
N ILE A 190 -2.34 13.88 9.50
CA ILE A 190 -3.30 14.97 9.69
C ILE A 190 -4.71 14.48 9.36
N SER A 191 -5.69 14.84 10.16
CA SER A 191 -7.09 14.51 9.91
C SER A 191 -7.55 15.01 8.52
N LYS A 192 -8.41 14.23 7.85
CA LYS A 192 -8.96 14.48 6.50
C LYS A 192 -8.05 14.11 5.32
N THR A 193 -6.86 13.57 5.53
CA THR A 193 -6.12 12.92 4.44
C THR A 193 -6.55 11.47 4.31
N ILE A 194 -6.41 10.88 3.11
CA ILE A 194 -6.71 9.44 2.90
C ILE A 194 -5.91 8.56 3.87
N SER A 195 -4.67 8.93 4.12
CA SER A 195 -3.79 8.21 5.04
C SER A 195 -4.32 8.18 6.49
N SER A 196 -5.09 9.18 6.91
CA SER A 196 -5.68 9.23 8.26
C SER A 196 -6.82 8.22 8.48
N PHE A 197 -7.41 7.69 7.40
CA PHE A 197 -8.45 6.64 7.49
C PHE A 197 -7.85 5.25 7.70
N ILE A 198 -6.54 5.08 7.50
CA ILE A 198 -5.88 3.79 7.67
C ILE A 198 -5.49 3.64 9.15
N PRO A 199 -6.04 2.66 9.86
CA PRO A 199 -5.70 2.46 11.26
C PRO A 199 -4.27 1.93 11.41
N SER A 200 -3.57 2.35 12.45
CA SER A 200 -2.30 1.71 12.78
C SER A 200 -2.52 0.25 13.19
N GLY A 201 -1.54 -0.60 12.90
CA GLY A 201 -1.71 -2.05 13.08
C GLY A 201 -2.42 -2.72 11.90
N THR A 202 -2.29 -2.16 10.72
CA THR A 202 -2.81 -2.74 9.47
C THR A 202 -1.69 -3.46 8.72
N ALA A 203 -1.90 -4.72 8.33
CA ALA A 203 -0.95 -5.40 7.46
C ALA A 203 -1.18 -5.03 5.99
N ILE A 204 -2.37 -5.30 5.46
CA ILE A 204 -2.73 -4.95 4.08
C ILE A 204 -4.04 -4.15 4.09
N TYR A 205 -4.06 -3.02 3.41
CA TYR A 205 -5.23 -2.15 3.27
C TYR A 205 -5.60 -1.96 1.80
N CYS A 206 -6.82 -2.30 1.44
CA CYS A 206 -7.36 -2.19 0.09
C CYS A 206 -8.50 -1.19 0.08
N LEU A 207 -8.39 -0.12 -0.70
CA LEU A 207 -9.41 0.91 -0.85
C LEU A 207 -9.78 1.09 -2.32
N ALA A 208 -10.99 0.71 -2.70
CA ALA A 208 -11.54 0.84 -4.05
C ALA A 208 -10.63 0.22 -5.13
N ILE A 209 -10.09 -0.96 -4.88
CA ILE A 209 -9.21 -1.68 -5.82
C ILE A 209 -9.99 -2.76 -6.60
N GLU A 210 -9.49 -3.10 -7.78
CA GLU A 210 -10.11 -4.11 -8.64
C GLU A 210 -9.08 -5.16 -9.14
N GLU A 211 -9.58 -6.33 -9.57
CA GLU A 211 -8.82 -7.38 -10.28
C GLU A 211 -7.46 -7.68 -9.64
N SER A 212 -7.44 -7.87 -8.32
CA SER A 212 -6.19 -8.03 -7.56
C SER A 212 -6.14 -9.35 -6.79
N GLU A 213 -4.94 -9.85 -6.54
CA GLU A 213 -4.71 -11.14 -5.90
C GLU A 213 -3.76 -11.00 -4.71
N ILE A 214 -4.14 -11.56 -3.56
CA ILE A 214 -3.37 -11.47 -2.30
C ILE A 214 -3.22 -12.90 -1.77
N PHE A 215 -2.02 -13.46 -1.88
CA PHE A 215 -1.82 -14.88 -1.60
C PHE A 215 -0.43 -15.22 -1.05
N ASN A 216 -0.32 -16.34 -0.37
CA ASN A 216 0.92 -16.85 0.22
C ASN A 216 1.67 -15.85 1.12
N ASN A 217 0.97 -14.88 1.73
CA ASN A 217 1.62 -13.96 2.66
C ASN A 217 1.57 -14.51 4.10
N THR A 218 2.61 -14.21 4.86
CA THR A 218 2.68 -14.47 6.30
C THR A 218 2.43 -13.17 7.05
N ILE A 219 1.27 -13.06 7.70
CA ILE A 219 0.76 -11.86 8.36
C ILE A 219 0.77 -12.07 9.88
N LEU A 220 1.69 -11.39 10.58
CA LEU A 220 1.96 -11.64 11.99
C LEU A 220 1.78 -10.39 12.86
N ASN A 221 1.04 -10.50 13.94
CA ASN A 221 0.97 -9.51 15.02
C ASN A 221 0.67 -8.06 14.58
N ASN A 222 -0.14 -7.87 13.55
CA ASN A 222 -0.69 -6.57 13.19
C ASN A 222 -1.98 -6.37 13.99
N LYS A 223 -2.02 -5.37 14.87
CA LYS A 223 -3.01 -5.28 15.95
C LYS A 223 -4.45 -5.01 15.51
N THR A 224 -4.65 -4.38 14.32
CA THR A 224 -5.98 -3.91 13.91
C THR A 224 -6.54 -4.68 12.73
N LEU A 225 -5.80 -4.81 11.63
CA LEU A 225 -6.24 -5.46 10.40
C LEU A 225 -5.16 -6.41 9.87
N GLY A 226 -5.53 -7.65 9.57
CA GLY A 226 -4.75 -8.50 8.69
C GLY A 226 -4.91 -8.01 7.24
N ILE A 227 -6.10 -8.18 6.65
CA ILE A 227 -6.45 -7.62 5.34
C ILE A 227 -7.77 -6.86 5.48
N GLY A 228 -7.78 -5.58 5.13
CA GLY A 228 -8.98 -4.76 5.12
C GLY A 228 -9.38 -4.39 3.69
N ILE A 229 -10.63 -4.65 3.30
CA ILE A 229 -11.19 -4.36 1.98
C ILE A 229 -12.29 -3.32 2.17
N PHE A 230 -12.07 -2.14 1.64
CA PHE A 230 -12.98 -1.01 1.83
C PHE A 230 -13.32 -0.33 0.52
N SER A 231 -14.52 0.21 0.46
CA SER A 231 -14.92 1.18 -0.55
C SER A 231 -14.40 2.58 -0.18
N TYR A 232 -14.20 3.44 -1.16
CA TYR A 232 -13.86 4.85 -0.93
C TYR A 232 -14.93 5.58 -0.11
N LEU A 233 -16.17 5.07 -0.11
CA LEU A 233 -17.29 5.62 0.67
C LEU A 233 -17.01 5.72 2.18
N ILE A 234 -16.07 4.91 2.71
CA ILE A 234 -15.70 4.95 4.13
C ILE A 234 -15.05 6.29 4.53
N THR A 235 -14.49 7.00 3.57
CA THR A 235 -13.81 8.28 3.81
C THR A 235 -14.77 9.43 4.04
N ASN A 236 -16.03 9.32 3.56
CA ASN A 236 -17.01 10.40 3.46
C ASN A 236 -16.49 11.62 2.68
N LEU A 237 -15.45 11.45 1.88
CA LEU A 237 -14.97 12.48 0.95
C LEU A 237 -15.78 12.42 -0.34
N THR A 238 -16.10 13.57 -0.89
CA THR A 238 -16.81 13.69 -2.17
C THR A 238 -15.81 13.82 -3.32
N SER A 239 -16.18 13.33 -4.49
CA SER A 239 -15.45 13.53 -5.74
C SER A 239 -16.41 14.03 -6.82
N SER A 240 -15.91 14.85 -7.70
CA SER A 240 -16.61 15.27 -8.94
C SER A 240 -16.35 14.33 -10.11
N ASP A 241 -15.46 13.37 -9.97
CA ASP A 241 -15.12 12.39 -11.01
C ASP A 241 -16.24 11.37 -11.20
N THR A 242 -16.97 11.48 -12.29
CA THR A 242 -18.12 10.62 -12.62
C THR A 242 -17.71 9.23 -13.12
N GLU A 243 -16.49 9.07 -13.60
CA GLU A 243 -15.95 7.79 -14.10
C GLU A 243 -15.31 6.95 -12.99
N TYR A 244 -15.07 7.56 -11.83
CA TYR A 244 -14.46 6.87 -10.71
C TYR A 244 -15.38 5.84 -10.07
N SER A 245 -14.88 4.60 -9.92
CA SER A 245 -15.55 3.55 -9.14
C SER A 245 -15.09 3.56 -7.69
N PRO A 246 -15.95 3.90 -6.72
CA PRO A 246 -15.56 3.91 -5.31
C PRO A 246 -15.55 2.51 -4.66
N TYR A 247 -15.77 1.46 -5.40
CA TYR A 247 -15.98 0.12 -4.88
C TYR A 247 -14.77 -0.79 -5.14
N SER A 248 -14.51 -1.70 -4.22
CA SER A 248 -13.60 -2.82 -4.46
C SER A 248 -14.33 -3.98 -5.13
N SER A 249 -13.71 -4.66 -6.10
CA SER A 249 -14.28 -5.82 -6.79
C SER A 249 -13.23 -6.74 -7.37
N SER A 250 -13.60 -7.99 -7.69
CA SER A 250 -12.70 -8.97 -8.34
C SER A 250 -11.39 -9.18 -7.57
N ILE A 251 -11.48 -9.33 -6.25
CA ILE A 251 -10.30 -9.56 -5.39
C ILE A 251 -10.27 -11.03 -4.99
N TYR A 252 -9.13 -11.68 -5.15
CA TYR A 252 -8.91 -13.04 -4.70
C TYR A 252 -7.88 -13.10 -3.57
N ILE A 253 -8.29 -13.62 -2.41
CA ILE A 253 -7.46 -13.72 -1.19
C ILE A 253 -7.37 -15.18 -0.81
N HIS A 254 -6.19 -15.79 -0.92
CA HIS A 254 -6.03 -17.21 -0.68
C HIS A 254 -4.64 -17.58 -0.17
N ASP A 255 -4.53 -18.74 0.45
CA ASP A 255 -3.28 -19.32 0.93
C ASP A 255 -2.44 -18.40 1.84
N ASN A 256 -3.04 -17.42 2.51
CA ASN A 256 -2.33 -16.58 3.47
C ASN A 256 -2.35 -17.20 4.87
N ILE A 257 -1.32 -16.92 5.65
CA ILE A 257 -1.19 -17.37 7.04
C ILE A 257 -1.34 -16.17 7.96
N PHE A 258 -2.29 -16.26 8.90
CA PHE A 258 -2.53 -15.22 9.90
C PHE A 258 -2.16 -15.68 11.29
N ARG A 259 -1.42 -14.86 12.04
CA ARG A 259 -1.15 -15.07 13.47
C ARG A 259 -1.20 -13.72 14.19
N LYS A 260 -1.94 -13.66 15.27
CA LYS A 260 -2.07 -12.46 16.09
C LYS A 260 -2.08 -12.84 17.57
N SER A 261 -1.31 -12.13 18.38
CA SER A 261 -1.38 -12.25 19.83
C SER A 261 -2.70 -11.68 20.36
N ASN A 262 -3.33 -12.38 21.31
CA ASN A 262 -4.56 -11.94 21.97
C ASN A 262 -4.35 -10.74 22.92
N GLU A 263 -3.13 -10.28 23.10
CA GLU A 263 -2.82 -9.11 23.93
C GLU A 263 -3.09 -7.78 23.23
N PHE A 264 -3.18 -7.77 21.90
CA PHE A 264 -3.32 -6.56 21.11
C PHE A 264 -4.75 -6.04 21.07
N TYR A 265 -4.87 -4.73 21.30
CA TYR A 265 -6.07 -3.95 20.99
C TYR A 265 -5.94 -3.24 19.65
N PRO A 266 -7.05 -3.05 18.89
CA PRO A 266 -7.03 -2.25 17.68
C PRO A 266 -6.72 -0.78 17.98
N ALA A 267 -6.37 -0.04 16.96
CA ALA A 267 -6.05 1.39 17.07
C ALA A 267 -7.29 2.22 17.40
N LEU A 268 -7.38 2.72 18.63
CA LEU A 268 -8.53 3.51 19.11
C LEU A 268 -8.49 4.99 18.71
N ASN A 269 -7.46 5.44 18.03
CA ASN A 269 -7.34 6.80 17.49
C ASN A 269 -7.87 6.94 16.05
N ASN A 270 -8.54 5.92 15.54
CA ASN A 270 -9.07 5.84 14.18
C ASN A 270 -10.50 5.27 14.20
N LYS A 271 -11.40 5.83 13.37
CA LYS A 271 -12.81 5.44 13.32
C LYS A 271 -13.01 3.94 13.02
N ILE A 272 -12.21 3.37 12.12
CA ILE A 272 -12.28 1.94 11.79
C ILE A 272 -11.84 1.12 13.00
N GLY A 273 -10.74 1.46 13.63
CA GLY A 273 -10.26 0.75 14.81
C GLY A 273 -11.25 0.79 15.99
N ILE A 274 -11.88 1.95 16.23
CA ILE A 274 -12.96 2.07 17.24
C ILE A 274 -14.13 1.17 16.87
N LEU A 275 -14.58 1.18 15.60
CA LEU A 275 -15.65 0.33 15.11
C LEU A 275 -15.35 -1.16 15.35
N LEU A 276 -14.16 -1.61 15.01
CA LEU A 276 -13.74 -2.99 15.20
C LEU A 276 -13.64 -3.36 16.68
N PHE A 277 -13.13 -2.47 17.52
CA PHE A 277 -13.10 -2.66 18.97
C PHE A 277 -14.50 -2.85 19.56
N LEU A 278 -15.45 -2.02 19.18
CA LEU A 278 -16.83 -2.09 19.68
C LEU A 278 -17.57 -3.35 19.20
N LYS A 279 -17.22 -3.89 18.02
CA LYS A 279 -17.85 -5.10 17.49
C LYS A 279 -17.21 -6.39 17.97
N PHE A 280 -15.89 -6.42 18.10
CA PHE A 280 -15.12 -7.64 18.28
C PHE A 280 -14.16 -7.59 19.48
N TYR A 281 -14.03 -6.45 20.15
CA TYR A 281 -13.06 -6.25 21.23
C TYR A 281 -11.64 -6.57 20.75
N LYS A 282 -11.05 -7.68 21.22
CA LYS A 282 -9.71 -8.16 20.80
C LYS A 282 -9.76 -9.20 19.66
N ASP A 283 -10.89 -9.87 19.52
CA ASP A 283 -11.06 -11.02 18.63
C ASP A 283 -11.48 -10.60 17.22
N ILE A 284 -10.76 -9.62 16.69
CA ILE A 284 -11.02 -9.08 15.36
C ILE A 284 -10.64 -10.14 14.32
N PRO A 285 -11.59 -10.52 13.45
CA PRO A 285 -11.28 -11.38 12.31
C PRO A 285 -10.18 -10.80 11.43
N PRO A 286 -9.23 -11.60 10.95
CA PRO A 286 -8.09 -11.10 10.20
C PRO A 286 -8.46 -10.48 8.85
N ILE A 287 -9.58 -10.91 8.22
CA ILE A 287 -10.04 -10.36 6.93
C ILE A 287 -11.34 -9.62 7.13
N ILE A 288 -11.33 -8.33 6.86
CA ILE A 288 -12.46 -7.41 7.06
C ILE A 288 -12.91 -6.83 5.71
N TYR A 289 -14.20 -6.92 5.43
CA TYR A 289 -14.85 -6.27 4.29
C TYR A 289 -15.93 -5.31 4.76
N ASP A 290 -16.05 -4.14 4.16
CA ASP A 290 -17.08 -3.15 4.55
C ASP A 290 -18.50 -3.49 4.06
N GLY A 291 -18.62 -4.41 3.10
CA GLY A 291 -19.90 -4.85 2.54
C GLY A 291 -20.44 -3.96 1.42
N ASN A 292 -19.68 -2.99 0.95
CA ASN A 292 -20.07 -2.16 -0.17
C ASN A 292 -19.60 -2.74 -1.50
N PHE A 293 -20.53 -2.93 -2.40
CA PHE A 293 -20.27 -3.38 -3.77
C PHE A 293 -20.92 -2.44 -4.79
N ASN A 294 -20.44 -2.48 -6.01
CA ASN A 294 -21.00 -1.69 -7.10
C ASN A 294 -22.39 -2.22 -7.50
N PRO A 295 -23.46 -1.43 -7.36
CA PRO A 295 -24.82 -1.87 -7.72
C PRO A 295 -24.96 -2.31 -9.18
N LYS A 296 -24.11 -1.83 -10.08
CA LYS A 296 -24.08 -2.23 -11.50
C LYS A 296 -23.74 -3.72 -11.69
N TYR A 297 -23.12 -4.36 -10.69
CA TYR A 297 -22.70 -5.76 -10.74
C TYR A 297 -23.67 -6.73 -10.07
N LEU A 298 -24.85 -6.25 -9.63
CA LEU A 298 -25.88 -7.11 -9.06
C LEU A 298 -26.59 -7.94 -10.13
N GLY A 299 -26.57 -9.25 -9.95
CA GLY A 299 -27.35 -10.19 -10.73
C GLY A 299 -28.79 -10.38 -10.22
N LYS A 300 -29.51 -11.35 -10.81
CA LYS A 300 -30.95 -11.60 -10.57
C LYS A 300 -31.35 -11.83 -9.11
N TYR A 301 -30.43 -12.29 -8.25
CA TYR A 301 -30.73 -12.63 -6.83
C TYR A 301 -30.08 -11.67 -5.85
N ASN A 302 -29.81 -10.43 -6.25
CA ASN A 302 -29.05 -9.46 -5.45
C ASN A 302 -27.66 -9.96 -5.03
N MET A 303 -27.10 -10.92 -5.75
CA MET A 303 -25.73 -11.39 -5.58
C MET A 303 -24.83 -10.69 -6.58
N VAL A 304 -23.59 -10.35 -6.15
CA VAL A 304 -22.59 -9.80 -7.06
C VAL A 304 -22.23 -10.87 -8.11
N SER A 305 -22.30 -10.49 -9.39
CA SER A 305 -22.01 -11.40 -10.49
C SER A 305 -20.53 -11.83 -10.49
N GLU A 306 -20.27 -13.10 -10.81
CA GLU A 306 -18.92 -13.50 -11.17
C GLU A 306 -18.56 -12.84 -12.53
N PRO A 307 -17.33 -12.37 -12.69
CA PRO A 307 -16.13 -12.44 -11.90
C PRO A 307 -15.90 -11.24 -10.96
N ARG A 308 -16.93 -10.47 -10.59
CA ARG A 308 -16.81 -9.23 -9.79
C ARG A 308 -16.82 -9.46 -8.29
N ARG A 309 -16.93 -10.68 -7.84
CA ARG A 309 -16.97 -11.05 -6.43
C ARG A 309 -15.61 -10.86 -5.75
N ILE A 310 -15.66 -10.70 -4.43
CA ILE A 310 -14.49 -10.89 -3.57
C ILE A 310 -14.50 -12.35 -3.17
N CYS A 311 -13.43 -13.07 -3.49
CA CYS A 311 -13.27 -14.49 -3.17
C CYS A 311 -12.20 -14.68 -2.10
N ILE A 312 -12.50 -15.48 -1.10
CA ILE A 312 -11.61 -15.75 0.05
C ILE A 312 -11.61 -17.26 0.26
N LEU A 313 -10.45 -17.90 0.11
CA LEU A 313 -10.32 -19.34 0.13
C LEU A 313 -8.98 -19.77 0.75
N ASP A 314 -8.96 -20.90 1.44
CA ASP A 314 -7.76 -21.59 1.92
C ASP A 314 -6.75 -20.72 2.69
N ASN A 315 -7.25 -19.77 3.51
CA ASN A 315 -6.41 -18.96 4.38
C ASN A 315 -6.29 -19.59 5.76
N GLU A 316 -5.06 -19.84 6.22
CA GLU A 316 -4.81 -20.43 7.55
C GLU A 316 -5.09 -19.38 8.65
N ASP A 317 -6.02 -19.69 9.58
CA ASP A 317 -6.60 -18.78 10.58
C ASP A 317 -7.17 -17.48 9.98
N GLY A 318 -7.61 -17.54 8.72
CA GLY A 318 -8.08 -16.43 7.91
C GLY A 318 -9.59 -16.18 7.96
N ASN A 319 -10.20 -16.17 9.15
CA ASN A 319 -11.62 -15.88 9.30
C ASN A 319 -11.98 -14.52 8.68
N TYR A 320 -13.14 -14.48 8.03
CA TYR A 320 -13.66 -13.34 7.32
C TYR A 320 -14.86 -12.74 8.01
N VAL A 321 -15.02 -11.43 7.89
CA VAL A 321 -16.27 -10.75 8.29
C VAL A 321 -16.64 -9.67 7.29
N ASN A 322 -17.92 -9.67 6.90
CA ASN A 322 -18.56 -8.58 6.20
C ASN A 322 -19.26 -7.67 7.21
N LEU A 323 -18.84 -6.43 7.30
CA LEU A 323 -19.39 -5.45 8.26
C LEU A 323 -20.80 -4.95 7.87
N ASN A 324 -21.25 -5.24 6.64
CA ASN A 324 -22.56 -4.81 6.11
C ASN A 324 -22.84 -3.30 6.28
N ILE A 325 -21.84 -2.49 6.17
CA ILE A 325 -21.97 -1.04 6.43
C ILE A 325 -22.81 -0.34 5.34
N LYS A 326 -22.87 -0.87 4.11
CA LYS A 326 -23.76 -0.51 3.01
C LYS A 326 -24.11 0.98 2.98
N ARG A 327 -23.38 1.85 2.33
CA ARG A 327 -23.69 3.30 2.17
C ARG A 327 -24.04 4.06 3.48
N ASN A 328 -23.94 3.43 4.64
CA ASN A 328 -24.29 4.01 5.94
C ASN A 328 -23.14 4.88 6.53
N PHE A 329 -22.04 5.05 5.82
CA PHE A 329 -20.94 5.89 6.28
C PHE A 329 -21.27 7.37 6.40
N THR A 330 -22.34 7.83 5.73
CA THR A 330 -22.84 9.22 5.84
C THR A 330 -23.37 9.54 7.24
N SER A 331 -23.72 8.51 8.02
CA SER A 331 -24.19 8.68 9.40
C SER A 331 -23.11 8.23 10.37
N TRP A 332 -22.83 9.03 11.40
CA TRP A 332 -21.78 8.75 12.39
C TRP A 332 -22.05 7.47 13.20
N TYR A 333 -23.30 7.11 13.46
CA TYR A 333 -23.71 5.97 14.30
C TYR A 333 -24.07 4.70 13.53
N LYS A 334 -24.60 4.82 12.30
CA LYS A 334 -25.10 3.66 11.54
C LYS A 334 -24.08 2.55 11.32
N PRO A 335 -22.78 2.83 11.06
CA PRO A 335 -21.77 1.77 10.98
C PRO A 335 -21.67 0.92 12.26
N PHE A 336 -21.87 1.54 13.43
CA PHE A 336 -21.74 0.86 14.72
C PHE A 336 -22.89 -0.09 15.01
N ILE A 337 -24.11 0.22 14.55
CA ILE A 337 -25.31 -0.62 14.76
C ILE A 337 -25.53 -1.63 13.62
N ALA A 338 -24.83 -1.54 12.50
CA ALA A 338 -24.93 -2.49 11.39
C ALA A 338 -24.61 -3.90 11.87
N ARG A 339 -25.45 -4.88 11.54
CA ARG A 339 -25.19 -6.29 11.83
C ARG A 339 -24.17 -6.82 10.81
N TYR A 340 -23.06 -7.34 11.31
CA TYR A 340 -22.05 -7.98 10.49
C TYR A 340 -22.45 -9.42 10.14
N ASN A 341 -21.88 -9.93 9.05
CA ASN A 341 -22.03 -11.31 8.61
C ASN A 341 -20.66 -12.01 8.65
N THR A 342 -20.64 -13.20 9.24
CA THR A 342 -19.46 -14.08 9.34
C THR A 342 -19.61 -15.35 8.52
N ASP A 343 -20.66 -15.46 7.67
CA ASP A 343 -20.85 -16.61 6.81
C ASP A 343 -19.74 -16.69 5.76
N GLN A 344 -18.85 -17.63 5.94
CA GLN A 344 -17.70 -17.85 5.04
C GLN A 344 -18.14 -18.22 3.61
N ASN A 345 -19.35 -18.78 3.44
CA ASN A 345 -19.88 -19.14 2.12
C ASN A 345 -20.15 -17.92 1.22
N GLU A 346 -20.32 -16.74 1.81
CA GLU A 346 -20.54 -15.50 1.05
C GLU A 346 -19.37 -15.21 0.08
N CYS A 347 -18.13 -15.54 0.51
CA CYS A 347 -16.91 -15.28 -0.25
C CYS A 347 -16.16 -16.55 -0.66
N ASN A 348 -16.72 -17.74 -0.40
CA ASN A 348 -16.13 -19.01 -0.80
C ASN A 348 -16.31 -19.22 -2.31
N CYS A 349 -15.41 -18.65 -3.08
CA CYS A 349 -15.35 -18.77 -4.54
C CYS A 349 -13.90 -18.67 -5.01
N THR A 350 -13.67 -19.06 -6.26
CA THR A 350 -12.37 -18.92 -6.92
C THR A 350 -12.44 -17.83 -7.98
N GLN A 351 -11.31 -17.23 -8.28
CA GLN A 351 -11.17 -16.30 -9.39
C GLN A 351 -10.03 -16.73 -10.30
N LYS A 352 -10.04 -16.22 -11.53
CA LYS A 352 -8.90 -16.38 -12.42
C LYS A 352 -7.68 -15.69 -11.81
N ALA A 353 -6.54 -16.38 -11.78
CA ALA A 353 -5.28 -15.80 -11.32
C ALA A 353 -4.96 -14.51 -12.08
N THR A 354 -4.50 -13.52 -11.33
CA THR A 354 -4.04 -12.26 -11.91
C THR A 354 -2.74 -12.49 -12.69
N PRO A 355 -2.62 -12.03 -13.94
CA PRO A 355 -1.40 -12.23 -14.73
C PRO A 355 -0.18 -11.63 -14.04
N GLU A 356 0.94 -12.33 -14.10
CA GLU A 356 2.21 -11.85 -13.59
C GLU A 356 2.77 -10.68 -14.40
N VAL A 357 3.54 -9.84 -13.74
CA VAL A 357 4.31 -8.78 -14.39
C VAL A 357 5.62 -9.38 -14.88
N ILE A 358 5.82 -9.37 -16.19
CA ILE A 358 7.05 -9.85 -16.82
C ILE A 358 7.85 -8.65 -17.29
N LEU A 359 8.98 -8.41 -16.65
CA LEU A 359 9.95 -7.40 -17.04
C LEU A 359 11.30 -8.07 -17.28
N TYR A 360 11.89 -7.81 -18.42
CA TYR A 360 13.24 -8.27 -18.72
C TYR A 360 14.25 -7.26 -18.17
N GLU A 361 15.26 -7.74 -17.46
CA GLU A 361 16.32 -6.90 -16.85
C GLU A 361 17.28 -6.31 -17.91
N ASN A 362 16.75 -5.80 -19.00
CA ASN A 362 17.50 -5.17 -20.09
C ASN A 362 17.57 -3.64 -19.90
N PHE A 363 17.84 -3.19 -18.64
CA PHE A 363 17.99 -1.76 -18.32
C PHE A 363 19.46 -1.34 -18.21
#